data_88e85bae0150f3618866d49f1fbe5f94
#
_entry.id   88e85bae0150f3618866d49f1fbe5f94
#
_cell.length_a   1.000
_cell.length_b   1.000
_cell.length_c   1.000
_cell.angle_alpha   90.00
_cell.angle_beta   90.00
_cell.angle_gamma   90.00
#
_symmetry.space_group_name_H-M   'P 1'
#
loop_
_entity.id
_entity.type
_entity.pdbx_description
1 polymer ?
#
loop_
_entity_poly.entity_id
_entity_poly.type
_entity_poly.pdbx_seq_one_letter_code
_entity_poly.pdbx_strand_id
1 'polypeptide(L)'
;LAVDYCAPEDYLVGMSMFIMRRDKLIQVIREMVPHGKYHLERDFILPEYNAGNLKVNVYPFHNVALFNQSVDEYFVNNMKLLDADVRRSLFRSEIPIYTKVRDAVPTLFGYHGQAANCLIADGCHLFGKAENSVIFREVDIEDGAEVRDSIIMQGSKIGAGASIRYCILDKNVTIRPGTKLLGSIDHPLVVDKGDTV
;
A
#
# COMPACT_ATOMS: atom_id res chain seq x y z
N LEU A 1 24.67 4.38 -9.50
CA LEU A 1 25.39 5.31 -8.63
C LEU A 1 25.57 4.64 -7.28
N ALA A 2 26.82 4.49 -6.84
CA ALA A 2 27.09 3.93 -5.53
C ALA A 2 26.59 4.89 -4.46
N VAL A 3 25.82 4.41 -3.52
CA VAL A 3 25.23 5.18 -2.42
C VAL A 3 26.29 5.93 -1.59
N ASP A 4 27.54 5.47 -1.65
CA ASP A 4 28.69 6.02 -0.92
C ASP A 4 29.10 7.45 -1.36
N TYR A 5 28.56 7.94 -2.46
CA TYR A 5 28.87 9.29 -3.00
C TYR A 5 27.74 10.31 -2.81
N CYS A 6 26.64 9.92 -2.22
CA CYS A 6 25.53 10.85 -1.96
C CYS A 6 25.53 11.26 -0.49
N ALA A 7 25.40 12.55 -0.23
CA ALA A 7 25.09 13.01 1.12
C ALA A 7 23.76 12.38 1.57
N PRO A 8 23.61 12.00 2.86
CA PRO A 8 22.41 11.26 3.33
C PRO A 8 21.08 11.96 3.05
N GLU A 9 21.12 13.23 2.73
CA GLU A 9 19.93 14.07 2.55
C GLU A 9 19.57 14.38 1.09
N ASP A 10 20.42 14.03 0.10
CA ASP A 10 20.29 14.53 -1.28
C ASP A 10 20.45 13.46 -2.37
N TYR A 11 20.03 12.23 -2.17
CA TYR A 11 20.09 11.23 -3.23
C TYR A 11 18.72 10.99 -3.90
N LEU A 12 18.74 10.77 -5.21
CA LEU A 12 17.56 10.38 -5.96
C LEU A 12 17.40 8.85 -5.93
N VAL A 13 16.27 8.40 -5.45
CA VAL A 13 15.92 6.97 -5.48
C VAL A 13 15.32 6.61 -6.84
N GLY A 14 15.82 5.55 -7.46
CA GLY A 14 15.27 5.01 -8.70
C GLY A 14 13.89 4.41 -8.47
N MET A 15 12.91 4.81 -9.26
CA MET A 15 11.53 4.30 -9.20
C MET A 15 11.33 3.06 -10.07
N SER A 16 12.40 2.47 -10.60
CA SER A 16 12.38 1.31 -11.53
C SER A 16 11.44 1.50 -12.73
N MET A 17 11.25 2.75 -13.15
CA MET A 17 10.48 3.11 -14.33
C MET A 17 11.42 3.63 -15.42
N PHE A 18 11.37 2.99 -16.58
CA PHE A 18 12.26 3.30 -17.69
C PHE A 18 11.49 3.57 -18.97
N ILE A 19 11.93 4.58 -19.70
CA ILE A 19 11.45 4.87 -21.07
C ILE A 19 12.65 4.70 -22.00
N MET A 20 12.52 3.80 -22.95
CA MET A 20 13.52 3.58 -23.98
C MET A 20 12.88 3.18 -25.31
N ARG A 21 13.64 3.29 -26.40
CA ARG A 21 13.17 2.86 -27.71
C ARG A 21 12.89 1.35 -27.72
N ARG A 22 11.76 0.96 -28.31
CA ARG A 22 11.34 -0.44 -28.41
C ARG A 22 12.44 -1.36 -28.99
N ASP A 23 13.08 -0.93 -30.10
CA ASP A 23 14.08 -1.73 -30.77
C ASP A 23 15.30 -1.99 -29.86
N LYS A 24 15.72 -0.95 -29.11
CA LYS A 24 16.82 -1.09 -28.13
C LYS A 24 16.42 -2.04 -27.00
N LEU A 25 15.20 -1.94 -26.48
CA LEU A 25 14.73 -2.87 -25.45
C LEU A 25 14.73 -4.32 -25.92
N ILE A 26 14.24 -4.59 -27.14
CA ILE A 26 14.23 -5.93 -27.73
C ILE A 26 15.66 -6.46 -27.89
N GLN A 27 16.58 -5.64 -28.38
CA GLN A 27 17.99 -6.00 -28.50
C GLN A 27 18.58 -6.37 -27.13
N VAL A 28 18.39 -5.51 -26.14
CA VAL A 28 18.90 -5.72 -24.78
C VAL A 28 18.38 -7.03 -24.17
N ILE A 29 17.07 -7.30 -24.29
CA ILE A 29 16.48 -8.55 -23.77
C ILE A 29 17.09 -9.78 -24.47
N ARG A 30 17.25 -9.72 -25.79
CA ARG A 30 17.85 -10.83 -26.57
C ARG A 30 19.31 -11.10 -26.20
N GLU A 31 20.04 -10.07 -25.81
CA GLU A 31 21.43 -10.18 -25.37
C GLU A 31 21.53 -10.65 -23.91
N MET A 32 20.66 -10.17 -23.03
CA MET A 32 20.72 -10.47 -21.60
C MET A 32 20.26 -11.88 -21.24
N VAL A 33 19.09 -12.29 -21.75
CA VAL A 33 18.43 -13.54 -21.33
C VAL A 33 19.27 -14.79 -21.55
N PRO A 34 19.95 -14.99 -22.71
CA PRO A 34 20.81 -16.16 -22.92
C PRO A 34 22.00 -16.22 -21.95
N HIS A 35 22.39 -15.09 -21.35
CA HIS A 35 23.50 -15.01 -20.40
C HIS A 35 23.03 -15.05 -18.93
N GLY A 36 21.76 -15.39 -18.67
CA GLY A 36 21.20 -15.45 -17.32
C GLY A 36 21.07 -14.10 -16.62
N LYS A 37 21.01 -13.01 -17.38
CA LYS A 37 20.85 -11.64 -16.89
C LYS A 37 19.38 -11.22 -16.97
N TYR A 38 18.75 -10.92 -15.85
CA TYR A 38 17.32 -10.63 -15.77
C TYR A 38 16.96 -9.28 -15.13
N HIS A 39 17.94 -8.58 -14.56
CA HIS A 39 17.72 -7.29 -13.93
C HIS A 39 18.23 -6.16 -14.83
N LEU A 40 17.30 -5.40 -15.40
CA LEU A 40 17.61 -4.35 -16.36
C LEU A 40 18.59 -3.30 -15.78
N GLU A 41 18.37 -2.86 -14.55
CA GLU A 41 19.24 -1.87 -13.89
C GLU A 41 20.64 -2.42 -13.65
N ARG A 42 20.72 -3.51 -12.91
CA ARG A 42 21.99 -4.10 -12.46
C ARG A 42 22.81 -4.70 -13.60
N ASP A 43 22.12 -5.38 -14.50
CA ASP A 43 22.79 -6.24 -15.48
C ASP A 43 23.01 -5.57 -16.85
N PHE A 44 22.33 -4.40 -17.09
CA PHE A 44 22.47 -3.64 -18.32
C PHE A 44 22.73 -2.16 -18.09
N ILE A 45 21.80 -1.42 -17.44
CA ILE A 45 21.87 0.05 -17.38
C ILE A 45 23.14 0.49 -16.67
N LEU A 46 23.42 -0.05 -15.49
CA LEU A 46 24.59 0.34 -14.70
C LEU A 46 25.93 0.00 -15.37
N PRO A 47 26.15 -1.21 -15.90
CA PRO A 47 27.39 -1.53 -16.63
C PRO A 47 27.60 -0.65 -17.88
N GLU A 48 26.56 -0.50 -18.70
CA GLU A 48 26.66 0.28 -19.94
C GLU A 48 26.83 1.79 -19.69
N TYR A 49 26.20 2.30 -18.66
CA TYR A 49 26.41 3.69 -18.23
C TYR A 49 27.84 3.93 -17.74
N ASN A 50 28.36 3.05 -16.90
CA ASN A 50 29.74 3.14 -16.39
C ASN A 50 30.79 2.97 -17.50
N ALA A 51 30.49 2.17 -18.52
CA ALA A 51 31.34 2.01 -19.71
C ALA A 51 31.24 3.21 -20.68
N GLY A 52 30.35 4.16 -20.46
CA GLY A 52 30.13 5.28 -21.36
C GLY A 52 29.33 4.97 -22.63
N ASN A 53 28.77 3.75 -22.74
CA ASN A 53 28.02 3.28 -23.91
C ASN A 53 26.56 3.70 -23.88
N LEU A 54 26.04 4.11 -22.72
CA LEU A 54 24.64 4.45 -22.52
C LEU A 54 24.48 5.88 -21.97
N LYS A 55 23.72 6.69 -22.69
CA LYS A 55 23.27 7.99 -22.18
C LYS A 55 21.97 7.82 -21.44
N VAL A 56 21.97 8.11 -20.15
CA VAL A 56 20.79 8.09 -19.27
C VAL A 56 20.38 9.53 -18.95
N ASN A 57 19.11 9.86 -19.19
CA ASN A 57 18.52 11.11 -18.73
C ASN A 57 17.62 10.81 -17.54
N VAL A 58 17.78 11.55 -16.46
CA VAL A 58 16.97 11.43 -15.25
C VAL A 58 15.80 12.39 -15.33
N TYR A 59 14.61 11.88 -15.05
CA TYR A 59 13.41 12.69 -14.83
C TYR A 59 13.15 12.80 -13.33
N PRO A 60 13.41 13.97 -12.71
CA PRO A 60 13.13 14.14 -11.28
C PRO A 60 11.62 14.20 -11.03
N PHE A 61 11.12 13.31 -10.20
CA PHE A 61 9.71 13.25 -9.79
C PHE A 61 9.58 13.87 -8.39
N HIS A 62 8.80 14.95 -8.29
CA HIS A 62 8.70 15.75 -7.06
C HIS A 62 7.41 15.49 -6.25
N ASN A 63 6.60 14.50 -6.65
CA ASN A 63 5.39 14.14 -5.94
C ASN A 63 5.61 12.94 -5.02
N VAL A 64 4.57 12.57 -4.29
CA VAL A 64 4.61 11.42 -3.39
C VAL A 64 4.81 10.12 -4.18
N ALA A 65 5.80 9.34 -3.79
CA ALA A 65 6.03 7.98 -4.26
C ALA A 65 5.99 7.02 -3.06
N LEU A 66 5.20 5.98 -3.15
CA LEU A 66 5.03 4.98 -2.10
C LEU A 66 5.53 3.63 -2.60
N PHE A 67 6.54 3.08 -1.93
CA PHE A 67 7.10 1.77 -2.21
C PHE A 67 6.58 0.77 -1.18
N ASN A 68 6.14 -0.40 -1.62
CA ASN A 68 5.61 -1.46 -0.77
C ASN A 68 6.48 -2.72 -0.94
N GLN A 69 7.68 -2.72 -0.37
CA GLN A 69 8.64 -3.81 -0.45
C GLN A 69 8.55 -4.76 0.75
N SER A 70 7.91 -4.31 1.84
CA SER A 70 7.68 -5.08 3.06
C SER A 70 6.26 -4.86 3.58
N VAL A 71 5.86 -5.71 4.54
CA VAL A 71 4.58 -5.57 5.26
C VAL A 71 4.54 -4.26 6.05
N ASP A 72 5.65 -3.92 6.67
CA ASP A 72 5.77 -2.69 7.49
C ASP A 72 5.63 -1.44 6.61
N GLU A 73 6.30 -1.42 5.45
CA GLU A 73 6.13 -0.34 4.47
C GLU A 73 4.70 -0.25 3.94
N TYR A 74 4.08 -1.40 3.65
CA TYR A 74 2.69 -1.44 3.23
C TYR A 74 1.77 -0.83 4.29
N PHE A 75 1.98 -1.18 5.56
CA PHE A 75 1.22 -0.62 6.67
C PHE A 75 1.40 0.90 6.76
N VAL A 76 2.64 1.36 6.87
CA VAL A 76 2.97 2.79 6.98
C VAL A 76 2.44 3.59 5.79
N ASN A 77 2.58 3.08 4.57
CA ASN A 77 2.11 3.75 3.37
C ASN A 77 0.57 3.85 3.30
N ASN A 78 -0.15 2.82 3.77
CA ASN A 78 -1.61 2.91 3.89
C ASN A 78 -2.01 3.94 4.96
N MET A 79 -1.33 4.00 6.10
CA MET A 79 -1.60 5.03 7.12
C MET A 79 -1.32 6.45 6.59
N LYS A 80 -0.30 6.65 5.74
CA LYS A 80 -0.07 7.95 5.07
C LYS A 80 -1.25 8.41 4.22
N LEU A 81 -2.09 7.48 3.71
CA LEU A 81 -3.30 7.86 2.98
C LEU A 81 -4.35 8.58 3.84
N LEU A 82 -4.23 8.52 5.16
CA LEU A 82 -5.09 9.30 6.06
C LEU A 82 -4.77 10.80 6.02
N ASP A 83 -3.60 11.18 5.51
CA ASP A 83 -3.24 12.57 5.23
C ASP A 83 -3.88 13.05 3.93
N ALA A 84 -4.55 14.20 3.99
CA ALA A 84 -5.25 14.79 2.85
C ALA A 84 -4.30 15.27 1.75
N ASP A 85 -3.10 15.73 2.09
CA ASP A 85 -2.12 16.22 1.11
C ASP A 85 -1.50 15.06 0.34
N VAL A 86 -1.21 13.95 1.04
CA VAL A 86 -0.77 12.70 0.41
C VAL A 86 -1.82 12.19 -0.58
N ARG A 87 -3.09 12.15 -0.17
CA ARG A 87 -4.18 11.74 -1.07
C ARG A 87 -4.31 12.64 -2.29
N ARG A 88 -4.26 13.95 -2.12
CA ARG A 88 -4.32 14.91 -3.24
C ARG A 88 -3.15 14.77 -4.20
N SER A 89 -1.97 14.46 -3.69
CA SER A 89 -0.80 14.22 -4.54
C SER A 89 -0.91 12.93 -5.36
N LEU A 90 -1.48 11.87 -4.79
CA LEU A 90 -1.61 10.55 -5.43
C LEU A 90 -2.83 10.45 -6.35
N PHE A 91 -3.98 10.93 -5.90
CA PHE A 91 -5.27 10.75 -6.61
C PHE A 91 -5.68 12.06 -7.30
N ARG A 92 -4.92 12.41 -8.32
CA ARG A 92 -5.14 13.65 -9.09
C ARG A 92 -6.19 13.42 -10.16
N SER A 93 -7.13 14.36 -10.29
CA SER A 93 -8.19 14.32 -11.32
C SER A 93 -7.64 14.36 -12.75
N GLU A 94 -6.50 15.07 -12.94
CA GLU A 94 -5.86 15.23 -14.25
C GLU A 94 -5.12 13.96 -14.70
N ILE A 95 -4.74 13.09 -13.74
CA ILE A 95 -4.04 11.83 -14.00
C ILE A 95 -4.73 10.72 -13.19
N PRO A 96 -5.93 10.29 -13.61
CA PRO A 96 -6.71 9.33 -12.85
C PRO A 96 -6.05 7.95 -12.82
N ILE A 97 -6.12 7.30 -11.67
CA ILE A 97 -5.72 5.90 -11.53
C ILE A 97 -6.95 5.03 -11.86
N TYR A 98 -6.86 4.28 -12.96
CA TYR A 98 -7.93 3.40 -13.40
C TYR A 98 -7.89 2.09 -12.62
N THR A 99 -8.92 1.86 -11.82
CA THR A 99 -9.09 0.64 -11.04
C THR A 99 -10.44 -0.01 -11.35
N LYS A 100 -10.64 -1.25 -10.91
CA LYS A 100 -11.93 -1.93 -11.05
C LYS A 100 -12.97 -1.22 -10.17
N VAL A 101 -13.95 -0.62 -10.83
CA VAL A 101 -15.13 -0.05 -10.16
C VAL A 101 -16.08 -1.19 -9.78
N ARG A 102 -16.61 -1.16 -8.59
CA ARG A 102 -17.70 -2.03 -8.13
C ARG A 102 -18.76 -1.13 -7.51
N ASP A 103 -19.99 -1.35 -7.89
CA ASP A 103 -21.13 -0.71 -7.26
C ASP A 103 -21.44 -1.47 -5.97
N ALA A 104 -21.40 -0.76 -4.86
CA ALA A 104 -21.80 -1.25 -3.54
C ALA A 104 -22.73 -0.22 -2.90
N VAL A 105 -23.49 -0.66 -1.90
CA VAL A 105 -24.36 0.23 -1.14
C VAL A 105 -23.51 1.20 -0.29
N PRO A 106 -24.02 2.38 0.07
CA PRO A 106 -23.34 3.26 1.00
C PRO A 106 -23.06 2.57 2.34
N THR A 107 -22.01 3.00 3.03
CA THR A 107 -21.69 2.53 4.38
C THR A 107 -22.77 2.94 5.37
N LEU A 108 -23.22 1.97 6.16
CA LEU A 108 -24.20 2.17 7.22
C LEU A 108 -23.50 2.38 8.57
N PHE A 109 -23.79 3.48 9.23
CA PHE A 109 -23.41 3.72 10.62
C PHE A 109 -24.58 3.33 11.54
N GLY A 110 -24.31 2.40 12.47
CA GLY A 110 -25.26 2.05 13.52
C GLY A 110 -25.40 3.15 14.56
N TYR A 111 -26.31 2.96 15.51
CA TYR A 111 -26.59 3.98 16.53
C TYR A 111 -25.36 4.37 17.38
N HIS A 112 -24.48 3.41 17.68
CA HIS A 112 -23.23 3.62 18.42
C HIS A 112 -22.00 3.69 17.49
N GLY A 113 -22.20 3.55 16.18
CA GLY A 113 -21.14 3.55 15.19
C GLY A 113 -20.43 4.91 15.13
N GLN A 114 -19.10 4.90 15.27
CA GLN A 114 -18.27 6.09 15.23
C GLN A 114 -17.03 5.86 14.36
N ALA A 115 -16.67 6.88 13.62
CA ALA A 115 -15.40 6.88 12.87
C ALA A 115 -14.68 8.22 13.01
N ALA A 116 -13.38 8.18 13.28
CA ALA A 116 -12.53 9.36 13.36
C ALA A 116 -11.24 9.12 12.56
N ASN A 117 -10.92 10.03 11.65
CA ASN A 117 -9.75 9.96 10.78
C ASN A 117 -9.61 8.61 10.06
N CYS A 118 -10.66 8.16 9.39
CA CYS A 118 -10.70 6.88 8.68
C CYS A 118 -10.95 7.07 7.18
N LEU A 119 -10.39 6.18 6.37
CA LEU A 119 -10.83 5.95 5.01
C LEU A 119 -11.71 4.70 5.01
N ILE A 120 -12.97 4.84 4.65
CA ILE A 120 -13.97 3.77 4.68
C ILE A 120 -14.57 3.64 3.28
N ALA A 121 -14.48 2.43 2.73
CA ALA A 121 -15.05 2.13 1.42
C ALA A 121 -16.53 1.73 1.54
N ASP A 122 -17.17 1.53 0.40
CA ASP A 122 -18.61 1.23 0.28
C ASP A 122 -18.99 -0.13 0.92
N GLY A 123 -20.25 -0.26 1.30
CA GLY A 123 -20.84 -1.53 1.76
C GLY A 123 -20.47 -1.94 3.17
N CYS A 124 -19.85 -1.05 3.95
CA CYS A 124 -19.49 -1.37 5.34
C CYS A 124 -20.67 -1.17 6.30
N HIS A 125 -20.66 -1.94 7.39
CA HIS A 125 -21.55 -1.75 8.53
C HIS A 125 -20.72 -1.42 9.77
N LEU A 126 -20.83 -0.19 10.26
CA LEU A 126 -20.14 0.30 11.43
C LEU A 126 -21.11 0.44 12.61
N PHE A 127 -21.15 -0.55 13.49
CA PHE A 127 -21.89 -0.47 14.76
C PHE A 127 -20.93 -0.16 15.93
N GLY A 128 -19.65 -0.51 15.80
CA GLY A 128 -18.56 -0.19 16.74
C GLY A 128 -17.83 1.10 16.42
N LYS A 129 -16.58 1.20 16.87
CA LYS A 129 -15.72 2.38 16.71
C LYS A 129 -14.53 2.10 15.83
N ALA A 130 -14.22 3.05 14.94
CA ALA A 130 -13.00 3.03 14.13
C ALA A 130 -12.23 4.33 14.26
N GLU A 131 -10.92 4.27 14.45
CA GLU A 131 -10.04 5.42 14.59
C GLU A 131 -8.74 5.20 13.83
N ASN A 132 -8.25 6.23 13.13
CA ASN A 132 -6.98 6.20 12.37
C ASN A 132 -6.82 4.94 11.52
N SER A 133 -7.84 4.54 10.76
CA SER A 133 -7.84 3.23 10.12
C SER A 133 -8.28 3.31 8.66
N VAL A 134 -7.80 2.34 7.87
CA VAL A 134 -8.20 2.15 6.47
C VAL A 134 -9.08 0.92 6.39
N ILE A 135 -10.36 1.11 6.04
CA ILE A 135 -11.38 0.08 6.02
C ILE A 135 -11.87 -0.11 4.58
N PHE A 136 -11.64 -1.29 4.06
CA PHE A 136 -12.04 -1.66 2.70
C PHE A 136 -13.53 -2.02 2.65
N ARG A 137 -13.99 -2.42 1.47
CA ARG A 137 -15.42 -2.69 1.20
C ARG A 137 -15.97 -3.86 2.00
N GLU A 138 -17.26 -3.79 2.28
CA GLU A 138 -18.01 -4.92 2.85
C GLU A 138 -17.45 -5.41 4.19
N VAL A 139 -16.94 -4.48 5.02
CA VAL A 139 -16.45 -4.78 6.36
C VAL A 139 -17.55 -4.55 7.38
N ASP A 140 -17.76 -5.54 8.26
CA ASP A 140 -18.67 -5.45 9.37
C ASP A 140 -17.89 -5.21 10.68
N ILE A 141 -18.20 -4.14 11.40
CA ILE A 141 -17.68 -3.85 12.75
C ILE A 141 -18.86 -3.83 13.71
N GLU A 142 -18.97 -4.89 14.51
CA GLU A 142 -20.11 -5.11 15.41
C GLU A 142 -20.08 -4.17 16.63
N ASP A 143 -21.20 -4.15 17.38
CA ASP A 143 -21.37 -3.25 18.50
C ASP A 143 -20.32 -3.46 19.61
N GLY A 144 -19.80 -2.37 20.15
CA GLY A 144 -18.75 -2.40 21.15
C GLY A 144 -17.36 -2.78 20.65
N ALA A 145 -17.21 -3.16 19.38
CA ALA A 145 -15.89 -3.41 18.79
C ALA A 145 -15.11 -2.10 18.58
N GLU A 146 -13.80 -2.15 18.76
CA GLU A 146 -12.88 -1.03 18.55
C GLU A 146 -11.77 -1.41 17.59
N VAL A 147 -11.62 -0.63 16.50
CA VAL A 147 -10.55 -0.77 15.52
C VAL A 147 -9.73 0.52 15.51
N ARG A 148 -8.43 0.41 15.80
CA ARG A 148 -7.53 1.58 15.84
C ARG A 148 -6.26 1.31 15.08
N ASP A 149 -5.74 2.33 14.42
CA ASP A 149 -4.43 2.30 13.76
C ASP A 149 -4.26 1.02 12.92
N SER A 150 -5.27 0.63 12.12
CA SER A 150 -5.31 -0.69 11.49
C SER A 150 -5.80 -0.64 10.05
N ILE A 151 -5.47 -1.68 9.29
CA ILE A 151 -5.94 -1.89 7.93
C ILE A 151 -6.85 -3.11 7.92
N ILE A 152 -8.11 -2.92 7.54
CA ILE A 152 -9.10 -3.99 7.47
C ILE A 152 -9.50 -4.20 6.02
N MET A 153 -9.11 -5.32 5.43
CA MET A 153 -9.42 -5.61 4.04
C MET A 153 -10.84 -6.15 3.86
N GLN A 154 -11.27 -6.17 2.59
CA GLN A 154 -12.64 -6.41 2.19
C GLN A 154 -13.25 -7.69 2.75
N GLY A 155 -14.55 -7.63 3.09
CA GLY A 155 -15.35 -8.76 3.52
C GLY A 155 -15.01 -9.29 4.91
N SER A 156 -14.20 -8.56 5.68
CA SER A 156 -13.81 -8.97 7.04
C SER A 156 -14.89 -8.62 8.05
N LYS A 157 -15.02 -9.44 9.10
CA LYS A 157 -16.02 -9.28 10.17
C LYS A 157 -15.34 -9.17 11.52
N ILE A 158 -15.65 -8.11 12.25
CA ILE A 158 -15.10 -7.83 13.57
C ILE A 158 -16.22 -8.01 14.59
N GLY A 159 -16.12 -9.09 15.36
CA GLY A 159 -17.16 -9.48 16.34
C GLY A 159 -17.29 -8.48 17.48
N ALA A 160 -18.47 -8.52 18.12
CA ALA A 160 -18.85 -7.58 19.17
C ALA A 160 -17.82 -7.51 20.32
N GLY A 161 -17.48 -6.30 20.74
CA GLY A 161 -16.54 -6.07 21.84
C GLY A 161 -15.08 -6.47 21.53
N ALA A 162 -14.74 -6.84 20.30
CA ALA A 162 -13.35 -7.08 19.90
C ALA A 162 -12.52 -5.78 19.89
N SER A 163 -11.22 -5.90 20.16
CA SER A 163 -10.29 -4.78 20.17
C SER A 163 -9.10 -5.07 19.28
N ILE A 164 -8.91 -4.25 18.24
CA ILE A 164 -7.90 -4.43 17.20
C ILE A 164 -7.05 -3.18 17.12
N ARG A 165 -5.73 -3.35 17.23
CA ARG A 165 -4.81 -2.23 17.11
C ARG A 165 -3.50 -2.63 16.43
N TYR A 166 -3.01 -1.78 15.52
CA TYR A 166 -1.81 -2.03 14.70
C TYR A 166 -1.85 -3.37 13.99
N CYS A 167 -2.98 -3.65 13.33
CA CYS A 167 -3.20 -4.91 12.63
C CYS A 167 -3.45 -4.68 11.14
N ILE A 168 -3.09 -5.69 10.36
CA ILE A 168 -3.52 -5.85 8.98
C ILE A 168 -4.38 -7.11 8.94
N LEU A 169 -5.68 -6.98 8.74
CA LEU A 169 -6.54 -8.11 8.46
C LEU A 169 -6.70 -8.26 6.96
N ASP A 170 -6.28 -9.37 6.40
CA ASP A 170 -6.47 -9.66 4.98
C ASP A 170 -7.96 -9.97 4.70
N LYS A 171 -8.29 -10.30 3.48
CA LYS A 171 -9.67 -10.41 2.98
C LYS A 171 -10.43 -11.54 3.65
N ASN A 172 -11.70 -11.30 3.96
CA ASN A 172 -12.61 -12.30 4.53
C ASN A 172 -12.15 -12.89 5.87
N VAL A 173 -11.42 -12.11 6.67
CA VAL A 173 -11.05 -12.49 8.03
C VAL A 173 -12.25 -12.37 8.95
N THR A 174 -12.40 -13.30 9.89
CA THR A 174 -13.43 -13.25 10.93
C THR A 174 -12.77 -13.16 12.30
N ILE A 175 -13.02 -12.09 13.02
CA ILE A 175 -12.60 -11.89 14.41
C ILE A 175 -13.77 -12.23 15.33
N ARG A 176 -13.56 -13.18 16.25
CA ARG A 176 -14.59 -13.57 17.20
C ARG A 176 -14.91 -12.48 18.21
N PRO A 177 -16.11 -12.45 18.77
CA PRO A 177 -16.48 -11.49 19.81
C PRO A 177 -15.48 -11.48 20.98
N GLY A 178 -15.14 -10.29 21.46
CA GLY A 178 -14.24 -10.07 22.59
C GLY A 178 -12.75 -10.36 22.34
N THR A 179 -12.36 -10.76 21.14
CA THR A 179 -10.96 -11.01 20.77
C THR A 179 -10.14 -9.71 20.86
N LYS A 180 -8.91 -9.83 21.36
CA LYS A 180 -7.97 -8.71 21.41
C LYS A 180 -6.75 -8.99 20.56
N LEU A 181 -6.51 -8.17 19.55
CA LEU A 181 -5.33 -8.23 18.69
C LEU A 181 -4.54 -6.94 18.84
N LEU A 182 -3.25 -7.08 19.13
CA LEU A 182 -2.35 -5.95 19.33
C LEU A 182 -1.02 -6.20 18.63
N GLY A 183 -0.77 -5.45 17.58
CA GLY A 183 0.55 -5.31 16.95
C GLY A 183 1.30 -4.10 17.48
N SER A 184 2.28 -3.63 16.70
CA SER A 184 2.98 -2.36 16.93
C SER A 184 3.13 -1.61 15.61
N ILE A 185 3.51 -0.34 15.68
CA ILE A 185 3.70 0.47 14.47
C ILE A 185 4.83 -0.06 13.58
N ASP A 186 5.88 -0.61 14.20
CA ASP A 186 7.05 -1.14 13.50
C ASP A 186 6.86 -2.61 13.08
N HIS A 187 5.90 -3.31 13.70
CA HIS A 187 5.59 -4.71 13.43
C HIS A 187 4.07 -4.93 13.54
N PRO A 188 3.31 -4.58 12.52
CA PRO A 188 1.87 -4.79 12.51
C PRO A 188 1.55 -6.29 12.55
N LEU A 189 0.54 -6.67 13.33
CA LEU A 189 0.05 -8.03 13.36
C LEU A 189 -0.75 -8.32 12.09
N VAL A 190 -0.34 -9.33 11.35
CA VAL A 190 -1.04 -9.77 10.14
C VAL A 190 -1.92 -10.98 10.45
N VAL A 191 -3.17 -10.94 9.99
CA VAL A 191 -4.08 -12.10 9.98
C VAL A 191 -4.35 -12.46 8.54
N ASP A 192 -4.09 -13.71 8.19
CA ASP A 192 -4.15 -14.20 6.81
C ASP A 192 -5.58 -14.32 6.29
N LYS A 193 -5.71 -14.30 4.98
CA LYS A 193 -6.98 -14.32 4.27
C LYS A 193 -7.85 -15.53 4.66
N GLY A 194 -9.07 -15.23 5.07
CA GLY A 194 -10.09 -16.24 5.39
C GLY A 194 -9.96 -16.85 6.78
N ASP A 195 -8.98 -16.41 7.57
CA ASP A 195 -8.80 -16.93 8.92
C ASP A 195 -9.89 -16.47 9.87
N THR A 196 -10.10 -17.29 10.91
CA THR A 196 -11.00 -17.01 12.02
C THR A 196 -10.22 -17.03 13.34
N VAL A 197 -10.14 -15.91 14.00
CA VAL A 197 -9.39 -15.69 15.24
C VAL A 197 -10.33 -15.41 16.41
#